data_9f0200c8028f984a99d53049ec13bde9
#
_entry.id   9f0200c8028f984a99d53049ec13bde9
#
_cell.length_a   1.000
_cell.length_b   1.000
_cell.length_c   1.000
_cell.angle_alpha   90.00
_cell.angle_beta   90.00
_cell.angle_gamma   90.00
#
_symmetry.space_group_name_H-M   'P 1'
#
loop_
_entity.id
_entity.type
_entity.pdbx_description
1 polymer ?
#
loop_
_entity_poly.entity_id
_entity_poly.type
_entity_poly.pdbx_seq_one_letter_code
_entity_poly.pdbx_strand_id
1 'polypeptide(L)'
;TDLIGKPTDPDRFDEEDLYKRQLSYGASGFNLQFMLDTSISDDDKYPLKLSDLVVMSLNPKTAPEKVIWASSPELKHEELPCVGLHSDAFYRPMQIQGDWIDYHGAVLAIDPSGRGNNETSYVCAKMLNGNIYITDAGGLVGGYTDKTLQTIANIAKQQEAKLILVEENYGGGMFTKLLLPFVTKTYPVTIEEIRHQEAKEKRII
;
A
#
# COMPACT_ATOMS: atom_id res chain seq x y z
N THR A 1 10.86 -7.99 -41.52
CA THR A 1 11.85 -7.75 -40.45
C THR A 1 12.60 -6.43 -40.61
N ASP A 2 12.58 -5.82 -41.80
CA ASP A 2 13.30 -4.56 -42.09
C ASP A 2 12.54 -3.28 -41.64
N LEU A 3 11.34 -3.41 -41.12
CA LEU A 3 10.50 -2.30 -40.67
C LEU A 3 10.55 -2.05 -39.14
N ILE A 4 11.18 -2.96 -38.39
CA ILE A 4 11.28 -2.77 -36.93
C ILE A 4 12.20 -1.57 -36.64
N GLY A 5 11.68 -0.61 -35.86
CA GLY A 5 12.39 0.61 -35.51
C GLY A 5 12.25 1.75 -36.53
N LYS A 6 11.41 1.57 -37.57
CA LYS A 6 11.11 2.63 -38.54
C LYS A 6 9.69 3.19 -38.33
N PRO A 7 9.47 4.47 -38.66
CA PRO A 7 8.13 5.06 -38.66
C PRO A 7 7.15 4.27 -39.53
N THR A 8 5.96 4.03 -39.05
CA THR A 8 4.88 3.36 -39.80
C THR A 8 4.23 4.28 -40.84
N ASP A 9 4.33 5.59 -40.65
CA ASP A 9 3.84 6.62 -41.55
C ASP A 9 4.89 7.74 -41.64
N PRO A 10 5.97 7.55 -42.45
CA PRO A 10 7.11 8.48 -42.51
C PRO A 10 6.76 9.81 -43.17
N ASP A 11 5.68 9.87 -43.98
CA ASP A 11 5.21 11.13 -44.58
C ASP A 11 4.54 12.05 -43.57
N ARG A 12 4.00 11.48 -42.48
CA ARG A 12 3.33 12.21 -41.42
C ARG A 12 4.24 12.43 -40.20
N PHE A 13 5.04 11.43 -39.87
CA PHE A 13 5.97 11.45 -38.75
C PHE A 13 7.27 10.76 -39.17
N ASP A 14 8.25 11.57 -39.55
CA ASP A 14 9.58 11.07 -39.83
C ASP A 14 10.37 10.75 -38.52
N GLU A 15 11.57 10.18 -38.65
CA GLU A 15 12.38 9.80 -37.49
C GLU A 15 12.77 11.01 -36.62
N GLU A 16 13.02 12.18 -37.25
CA GLU A 16 13.41 13.39 -36.53
C GLU A 16 12.22 13.97 -35.75
N ASP A 17 11.03 13.97 -36.34
CA ASP A 17 9.81 14.43 -35.68
C ASP A 17 9.42 13.51 -34.51
N LEU A 18 9.50 12.18 -34.68
CA LEU A 18 9.28 11.24 -33.60
C LEU A 18 10.28 11.39 -32.45
N TYR A 19 11.55 11.64 -32.77
CA TYR A 19 12.57 11.90 -31.75
C TYR A 19 12.27 13.21 -30.98
N LYS A 20 11.90 14.28 -31.65
CA LYS A 20 11.49 15.54 -30.99
C LYS A 20 10.27 15.34 -30.09
N ARG A 21 9.31 14.54 -30.52
CA ARG A 21 8.14 14.20 -29.71
C ARG A 21 8.52 13.37 -28.50
N GLN A 22 9.40 12.40 -28.64
CA GLN A 22 9.88 11.62 -27.52
C GLN A 22 10.57 12.49 -26.46
N LEU A 23 11.36 13.48 -26.88
CA LEU A 23 11.97 14.44 -25.96
C LEU A 23 10.94 15.35 -25.28
N SER A 24 9.87 15.74 -26.00
CA SER A 24 8.83 16.63 -25.49
C SER A 24 7.84 15.94 -24.54
N TYR A 25 7.41 14.74 -24.88
CA TYR A 25 6.41 13.98 -24.10
C TYR A 25 7.04 13.10 -23.01
N GLY A 26 8.37 12.90 -23.06
CA GLY A 26 9.04 11.88 -22.25
C GLY A 26 8.75 10.45 -22.76
N ALA A 27 9.45 9.46 -22.20
CA ALA A 27 9.35 8.07 -22.64
C ALA A 27 7.92 7.51 -22.45
N SER A 28 7.32 7.77 -21.31
CA SER A 28 5.97 7.29 -20.96
C SER A 28 4.88 7.89 -21.86
N GLY A 29 4.88 9.21 -22.03
CA GLY A 29 3.92 9.91 -22.91
C GLY A 29 4.09 9.52 -24.38
N PHE A 30 5.32 9.33 -24.84
CA PHE A 30 5.62 8.89 -26.20
C PHE A 30 5.12 7.47 -26.46
N ASN A 31 5.41 6.54 -25.54
CA ASN A 31 4.96 5.16 -25.65
C ASN A 31 3.42 5.05 -25.66
N LEU A 32 2.74 5.81 -24.80
CA LEU A 32 1.29 5.83 -24.77
C LEU A 32 0.68 6.34 -26.08
N GLN A 33 1.19 7.46 -26.62
CA GLN A 33 0.54 8.15 -27.77
C GLN A 33 1.00 7.63 -29.12
N PHE A 34 2.24 7.20 -29.25
CA PHE A 34 2.84 6.85 -30.54
C PHE A 34 3.10 5.35 -30.67
N MET A 35 3.39 4.65 -29.56
CA MET A 35 3.61 3.20 -29.58
C MET A 35 2.37 2.41 -29.14
N LEU A 36 1.31 3.09 -28.66
CA LEU A 36 0.10 2.49 -28.10
C LEU A 36 0.42 1.50 -26.95
N ASP A 37 1.54 1.73 -26.29
CA ASP A 37 1.99 0.91 -25.18
C ASP A 37 1.56 1.58 -23.87
N THR A 38 0.59 0.96 -23.21
CA THR A 38 0.05 1.44 -21.92
C THR A 38 0.84 0.94 -20.72
N SER A 39 1.75 -0.01 -20.90
CA SER A 39 2.48 -0.65 -19.78
C SER A 39 3.30 0.35 -18.97
N ILE A 40 4.05 1.22 -19.64
CA ILE A 40 4.87 2.25 -18.99
C ILE A 40 4.01 3.35 -18.35
N SER A 41 2.87 3.70 -18.98
CA SER A 41 1.96 4.69 -18.40
C SER A 41 1.26 4.17 -17.14
N ASP A 42 0.99 2.89 -17.07
CA ASP A 42 0.43 2.25 -15.87
C ASP A 42 1.47 2.19 -14.75
N ASP A 43 2.72 1.93 -15.07
CA ASP A 43 3.83 1.97 -14.10
C ASP A 43 4.03 3.36 -13.47
N ASP A 44 3.94 4.42 -14.28
CA ASP A 44 4.02 5.80 -13.79
C ASP A 44 2.76 6.23 -13.02
N LYS A 45 1.60 5.74 -13.45
CA LYS A 45 0.31 6.04 -12.82
C LYS A 45 0.12 5.35 -11.46
N TYR A 46 0.73 4.19 -11.29
CA TYR A 46 0.64 3.38 -10.08
C TYR A 46 2.02 3.22 -9.45
N PRO A 47 2.47 4.21 -8.65
CA PRO A 47 3.82 4.20 -8.06
C PRO A 47 4.03 3.09 -7.03
N LEU A 48 2.93 2.59 -6.42
CA LEU A 48 3.00 1.45 -5.51
C LEU A 48 2.84 0.16 -6.30
N LYS A 49 3.87 -0.66 -6.32
CA LYS A 49 3.91 -1.94 -7.04
C LYS A 49 3.89 -3.11 -6.06
N LEU A 50 3.16 -4.16 -6.40
CA LEU A 50 3.15 -5.38 -5.59
C LEU A 50 4.52 -6.06 -5.58
N SER A 51 5.34 -5.86 -6.61
CA SER A 51 6.73 -6.34 -6.66
C SER A 51 7.65 -5.73 -5.61
N ASP A 52 7.26 -4.59 -5.03
CA ASP A 52 8.02 -3.93 -3.96
C ASP A 52 7.69 -4.50 -2.57
N LEU A 53 6.69 -5.38 -2.50
CA LEU A 53 6.29 -6.05 -1.27
C LEU A 53 7.01 -7.39 -1.13
N VAL A 54 7.50 -7.65 0.08
CA VAL A 54 7.97 -8.99 0.47
C VAL A 54 6.87 -9.65 1.29
N VAL A 55 6.41 -10.82 0.84
CA VAL A 55 5.38 -11.59 1.53
C VAL A 55 6.02 -12.79 2.22
N MET A 56 5.85 -12.85 3.54
CA MET A 56 6.40 -13.91 4.37
C MET A 56 5.52 -14.15 5.60
N SER A 57 5.70 -15.28 6.26
CA SER A 57 5.06 -15.52 7.55
C SER A 57 5.66 -14.59 8.62
N LEU A 58 4.83 -13.72 9.20
CA LEU A 58 5.22 -12.77 10.22
C LEU A 58 4.81 -13.24 11.61
N ASN A 59 5.67 -12.98 12.58
CA ASN A 59 5.30 -13.06 13.99
C ASN A 59 4.71 -11.70 14.41
N PRO A 60 3.59 -11.65 15.15
CA PRO A 60 3.00 -10.37 15.56
C PRO A 60 3.85 -9.59 16.56
N LYS A 61 4.85 -10.19 17.21
CA LYS A 61 5.70 -9.55 18.22
C LYS A 61 7.11 -9.28 17.75
N THR A 62 7.64 -10.13 16.89
CA THR A 62 9.04 -10.07 16.45
C THR A 62 9.17 -10.17 14.94
N ALA A 63 10.25 -9.61 14.39
CA ALA A 63 10.65 -9.79 13.01
C ALA A 63 12.18 -10.02 12.93
N PRO A 64 12.67 -10.56 11.82
CA PRO A 64 14.10 -10.74 11.63
C PRO A 64 14.82 -9.39 11.54
N GLU A 65 16.03 -9.33 12.09
CA GLU A 65 16.85 -8.11 12.07
C GLU A 65 17.06 -7.56 10.67
N LYS A 66 17.18 -8.46 9.68
CA LYS A 66 17.40 -8.07 8.30
C LYS A 66 16.65 -8.99 7.32
N VAL A 67 15.94 -8.38 6.40
CA VAL A 67 15.28 -9.03 5.26
C VAL A 67 15.95 -8.53 3.99
N ILE A 68 16.38 -9.46 3.15
CA ILE A 68 16.93 -9.18 1.82
C ILE A 68 15.96 -9.74 0.80
N TRP A 69 15.55 -8.93 -0.17
CA TRP A 69 14.63 -9.36 -1.20
C TRP A 69 15.08 -8.90 -2.58
N ALA A 70 14.54 -9.58 -3.58
CA ALA A 70 14.63 -9.21 -4.98
C ALA A 70 13.38 -9.71 -5.70
N SER A 71 12.99 -9.05 -6.77
CA SER A 71 11.85 -9.46 -7.60
C SER A 71 12.30 -10.44 -8.70
N SER A 72 13.01 -11.49 -8.31
CA SER A 72 13.46 -12.51 -9.26
C SER A 72 12.43 -13.65 -9.39
N PRO A 73 12.28 -14.27 -10.58
CA PRO A 73 11.22 -15.24 -10.85
C PRO A 73 11.18 -16.41 -9.88
N GLU A 74 12.34 -16.88 -9.40
CA GLU A 74 12.45 -17.99 -8.45
C GLU A 74 11.93 -17.65 -7.04
N LEU A 75 11.78 -16.37 -6.72
CA LEU A 75 11.25 -15.91 -5.45
C LEU A 75 9.75 -15.65 -5.48
N LYS A 76 9.12 -15.83 -6.63
CA LYS A 76 7.68 -15.65 -6.78
C LYS A 76 6.89 -16.67 -5.94
N HIS A 77 5.81 -16.19 -5.31
CA HIS A 77 4.81 -17.04 -4.68
C HIS A 77 3.84 -17.56 -5.73
N GLU A 78 3.98 -18.82 -6.13
CA GLU A 78 3.08 -19.46 -7.09
C GLU A 78 1.70 -19.78 -6.46
N GLU A 79 1.67 -19.96 -5.14
CA GLU A 79 0.48 -20.35 -4.37
C GLU A 79 -0.43 -19.19 -3.97
N LEU A 80 0.06 -17.95 -4.06
CA LEU A 80 -0.73 -16.78 -3.65
C LEU A 80 -1.44 -16.16 -4.86
N PRO A 81 -2.79 -16.04 -4.80
CA PRO A 81 -3.52 -15.34 -5.84
C PRO A 81 -3.14 -13.85 -5.85
N CYS A 82 -2.79 -13.33 -7.01
CA CYS A 82 -2.51 -11.93 -7.20
C CYS A 82 -3.59 -11.33 -8.09
N VAL A 83 -4.29 -10.32 -7.57
CA VAL A 83 -5.36 -9.58 -8.26
C VAL A 83 -4.89 -8.16 -8.56
N GLY A 84 -3.86 -8.04 -9.35
CA GLY A 84 -3.30 -6.76 -9.77
C GLY A 84 -3.23 -6.67 -11.29
N LEU A 85 -2.20 -5.98 -11.78
CA LEU A 85 -1.87 -5.96 -13.19
C LEU A 85 -1.36 -7.34 -13.65
N HIS A 86 -1.39 -7.60 -14.94
CA HIS A 86 -1.00 -8.92 -15.48
C HIS A 86 0.45 -9.34 -15.11
N SER A 87 1.33 -8.36 -14.89
CA SER A 87 2.71 -8.57 -14.48
C SER A 87 2.92 -8.68 -12.97
N ASP A 88 1.90 -8.38 -12.16
CA ASP A 88 2.03 -8.35 -10.71
C ASP A 88 2.22 -9.75 -10.13
N ALA A 89 3.04 -9.82 -9.10
CA ALA A 89 3.25 -11.02 -8.32
C ALA A 89 3.72 -10.67 -6.91
N PHE A 90 3.50 -11.58 -5.98
CA PHE A 90 4.10 -11.50 -4.66
C PHE A 90 5.41 -12.27 -4.61
N TYR A 91 6.38 -11.74 -3.88
CA TYR A 91 7.72 -12.32 -3.76
C TYR A 91 8.05 -12.65 -2.32
N ARG A 92 8.71 -13.78 -2.11
CA ARG A 92 9.26 -14.18 -0.81
C ARG A 92 10.62 -13.50 -0.58
N PRO A 93 11.09 -13.39 0.66
CA PRO A 93 12.44 -12.89 0.92
C PRO A 93 13.49 -13.78 0.26
N MET A 94 14.52 -13.17 -0.33
CA MET A 94 15.67 -13.90 -0.85
C MET A 94 16.50 -14.51 0.29
N GLN A 95 16.65 -13.75 1.39
CA GLN A 95 17.39 -14.20 2.58
C GLN A 95 16.87 -13.46 3.82
N ILE A 96 16.83 -14.19 4.92
CA ILE A 96 16.58 -13.67 6.26
C ILE A 96 17.87 -13.82 7.07
N GLN A 97 18.31 -12.76 7.73
CA GLN A 97 19.55 -12.74 8.52
C GLN A 97 19.29 -12.17 9.92
N GLY A 98 20.12 -12.60 10.87
CA GLY A 98 20.06 -12.19 12.27
C GLY A 98 18.98 -12.89 13.08
N ASP A 99 18.81 -12.45 14.30
CA ASP A 99 17.81 -12.97 15.22
C ASP A 99 16.44 -12.34 14.97
N TRP A 100 15.41 -12.94 15.53
CA TRP A 100 14.08 -12.34 15.57
C TRP A 100 13.98 -11.48 16.82
N ILE A 101 13.81 -10.18 16.62
CA ILE A 101 13.79 -9.18 17.69
C ILE A 101 12.46 -8.39 17.67
N ASP A 102 12.16 -7.74 18.80
CA ASP A 102 10.92 -6.99 18.97
C ASP A 102 10.83 -5.79 18.02
N TYR A 103 9.60 -5.49 17.57
CA TYR A 103 9.35 -4.27 16.79
C TYR A 103 9.61 -3.02 17.64
N HIS A 104 10.18 -1.99 17.01
CA HIS A 104 10.44 -0.70 17.66
C HIS A 104 9.16 0.14 17.79
N GLY A 105 8.21 -0.02 16.88
CA GLY A 105 6.95 0.71 16.86
C GLY A 105 5.80 -0.12 16.29
N ALA A 106 4.58 0.24 16.68
CA ALA A 106 3.35 -0.37 16.19
C ALA A 106 2.25 0.69 16.09
N VAL A 107 1.67 0.83 14.91
CA VAL A 107 0.59 1.80 14.62
C VAL A 107 -0.59 1.04 14.04
N LEU A 108 -1.78 1.32 14.56
CA LEU A 108 -3.05 0.88 13.98
C LEU A 108 -3.68 2.06 13.23
N ALA A 109 -3.64 2.03 11.92
CA ALA A 109 -4.29 3.03 11.07
C ALA A 109 -5.71 2.60 10.74
N ILE A 110 -6.66 3.53 10.78
CA ILE A 110 -8.09 3.30 10.58
C ILE A 110 -8.63 4.33 9.61
N ASP A 111 -9.31 3.84 8.57
CA ASP A 111 -10.16 4.66 7.69
C ASP A 111 -11.63 4.34 8.02
N PRO A 112 -12.30 5.21 8.78
CA PRO A 112 -13.66 4.94 9.23
C PRO A 112 -14.67 5.01 8.09
N SER A 113 -15.54 4.02 8.00
CA SER A 113 -16.74 4.15 7.17
C SER A 113 -17.82 4.95 7.90
N GLY A 114 -18.62 5.66 7.10
CA GLY A 114 -19.83 6.31 7.62
C GLY A 114 -20.97 5.31 7.91
N ARG A 115 -22.18 5.81 7.94
CA ARG A 115 -23.39 4.98 7.96
C ARG A 115 -23.63 4.42 6.56
N GLY A 116 -23.66 3.10 6.43
CA GLY A 116 -23.90 2.43 5.15
C GLY A 116 -23.29 1.03 5.11
N ASN A 117 -23.17 0.49 3.90
CA ASN A 117 -22.62 -0.85 3.66
C ASN A 117 -21.09 -0.84 3.48
N ASN A 118 -20.45 0.32 3.59
CA ASN A 118 -19.00 0.41 3.48
C ASN A 118 -18.34 -0.14 4.74
N GLU A 119 -17.18 -0.74 4.58
CA GLU A 119 -16.36 -1.25 5.68
C GLU A 119 -15.47 -0.15 6.26
N THR A 120 -15.33 -0.13 7.58
CA THR A 120 -14.22 0.56 8.24
C THR A 120 -12.98 -0.26 8.01
N SER A 121 -12.03 0.25 7.26
CA SER A 121 -10.77 -0.45 6.99
C SER A 121 -9.72 -0.15 8.07
N TYR A 122 -8.85 -1.12 8.30
CA TYR A 122 -7.73 -0.95 9.22
C TYR A 122 -6.47 -1.65 8.71
N VAL A 123 -5.33 -1.11 9.11
CA VAL A 123 -4.01 -1.70 8.86
C VAL A 123 -3.16 -1.56 10.13
N CYS A 124 -2.55 -2.65 10.56
CA CYS A 124 -1.54 -2.62 11.60
C CYS A 124 -0.14 -2.65 10.98
N ALA A 125 0.57 -1.54 11.08
CA ALA A 125 1.93 -1.37 10.60
C ALA A 125 2.91 -1.35 11.78
N LYS A 126 3.94 -2.16 11.71
CA LYS A 126 5.03 -2.22 12.70
C LYS A 126 6.35 -1.86 12.04
N MET A 127 7.27 -1.33 12.82
CA MET A 127 8.57 -0.89 12.31
C MET A 127 9.71 -1.61 13.01
N LEU A 128 10.67 -2.06 12.20
CA LEU A 128 11.95 -2.58 12.68
C LEU A 128 13.06 -2.27 11.67
N ASN A 129 14.14 -1.65 12.10
CA ASN A 129 15.33 -1.37 11.31
C ASN A 129 15.05 -0.67 9.96
N GLY A 130 14.08 0.27 9.95
CA GLY A 130 13.69 1.01 8.76
C GLY A 130 12.71 0.28 7.83
N ASN A 131 12.39 -0.98 8.09
CA ASN A 131 11.36 -1.72 7.38
C ASN A 131 10.00 -1.57 8.05
N ILE A 132 8.95 -1.53 7.24
CA ILE A 132 7.56 -1.54 7.69
C ILE A 132 6.99 -2.94 7.45
N TYR A 133 6.40 -3.51 8.49
CA TYR A 133 5.76 -4.82 8.49
C TYR A 133 4.26 -4.65 8.67
N ILE A 134 3.48 -5.11 7.72
CA ILE A 134 2.01 -5.16 7.85
C ILE A 134 1.66 -6.48 8.51
N THR A 135 1.33 -6.43 9.80
CA THR A 135 1.05 -7.63 10.61
C THR A 135 -0.42 -7.99 10.66
N ASP A 136 -1.30 -7.07 10.32
CA ASP A 136 -2.74 -7.28 10.25
C ASP A 136 -3.39 -6.22 9.37
N ALA A 137 -4.42 -6.59 8.62
CA ALA A 137 -5.21 -5.66 7.83
C ALA A 137 -6.60 -6.26 7.58
N GLY A 138 -7.62 -5.42 7.48
CA GLY A 138 -8.96 -5.90 7.20
C GLY A 138 -10.02 -4.82 7.12
N GLY A 139 -11.28 -5.26 6.97
CA GLY A 139 -12.47 -4.45 6.92
C GLY A 139 -13.50 -4.90 7.95
N LEU A 140 -14.17 -3.95 8.58
CA LEU A 140 -15.21 -4.17 9.58
C LEU A 140 -16.51 -3.55 9.11
N VAL A 141 -17.52 -4.37 8.87
CA VAL A 141 -18.88 -3.93 8.55
C VAL A 141 -19.55 -3.43 9.83
N GLY A 142 -20.31 -2.34 9.75
CA GLY A 142 -21.13 -1.83 10.84
C GLY A 142 -20.82 -0.41 11.31
N GLY A 143 -19.90 0.29 10.63
CA GLY A 143 -19.61 1.71 10.88
C GLY A 143 -19.30 2.00 12.35
N TYR A 144 -20.14 2.80 13.02
CA TYR A 144 -19.97 3.24 14.42
C TYR A 144 -20.62 2.34 15.45
N THR A 145 -20.94 1.09 15.14
CA THR A 145 -21.58 0.20 16.13
C THR A 145 -20.61 -0.18 17.24
N ASP A 146 -21.14 -0.42 18.44
CA ASP A 146 -20.33 -0.85 19.60
C ASP A 146 -19.50 -2.09 19.28
N LYS A 147 -20.02 -3.01 18.46
CA LYS A 147 -19.31 -4.20 18.01
C LYS A 147 -18.06 -3.83 17.21
N THR A 148 -18.16 -2.91 16.25
CA THR A 148 -17.03 -2.46 15.43
C THR A 148 -16.00 -1.76 16.32
N LEU A 149 -16.43 -0.84 17.18
CA LEU A 149 -15.55 -0.08 18.08
C LEU A 149 -14.83 -1.00 19.08
N GLN A 150 -15.53 -1.99 19.64
CA GLN A 150 -14.91 -2.99 20.52
C GLN A 150 -13.93 -3.90 19.78
N THR A 151 -14.23 -4.26 18.53
CA THR A 151 -13.32 -5.07 17.70
C THR A 151 -12.03 -4.30 17.43
N ILE A 152 -12.10 -3.02 17.10
CA ILE A 152 -10.92 -2.16 16.91
C ILE A 152 -10.08 -2.08 18.20
N ALA A 153 -10.70 -1.89 19.34
CA ALA A 153 -10.00 -1.86 20.63
C ALA A 153 -9.30 -3.21 20.93
N ASN A 154 -9.92 -4.34 20.56
CA ASN A 154 -9.32 -5.65 20.70
C ASN A 154 -8.14 -5.87 19.73
N ILE A 155 -8.25 -5.39 18.49
CA ILE A 155 -7.15 -5.41 17.51
C ILE A 155 -5.97 -4.60 18.05
N ALA A 156 -6.21 -3.37 18.54
CA ALA A 156 -5.17 -2.54 19.12
C ALA A 156 -4.43 -3.26 20.26
N LYS A 157 -5.15 -3.95 21.12
CA LYS A 157 -4.59 -4.78 22.21
C LYS A 157 -3.80 -5.96 21.69
N GLN A 158 -4.36 -6.73 20.75
CA GLN A 158 -3.73 -7.94 20.19
C GLN A 158 -2.42 -7.60 19.47
N GLN A 159 -2.42 -6.49 18.75
CA GLN A 159 -1.27 -6.00 17.99
C GLN A 159 -0.29 -5.17 18.83
N GLU A 160 -0.61 -4.92 20.10
CA GLU A 160 0.20 -4.09 21.01
C GLU A 160 0.48 -2.70 20.41
N ALA A 161 -0.55 -2.10 19.78
CA ALA A 161 -0.43 -0.81 19.13
C ALA A 161 0.05 0.28 20.11
N LYS A 162 1.01 1.08 19.70
CA LYS A 162 1.51 2.23 20.49
C LYS A 162 0.76 3.52 20.14
N LEU A 163 0.10 3.53 19.00
CA LEU A 163 -0.65 4.65 18.48
C LEU A 163 -1.80 4.12 17.60
N ILE A 164 -2.96 4.73 17.71
CA ILE A 164 -4.05 4.56 16.76
C ILE A 164 -4.16 5.84 15.94
N LEU A 165 -4.07 5.73 14.62
CA LEU A 165 -4.28 6.83 13.68
C LEU A 165 -5.66 6.68 13.04
N VAL A 166 -6.49 7.72 13.12
CA VAL A 166 -7.82 7.73 12.51
C VAL A 166 -7.87 8.79 11.43
N GLU A 167 -8.23 8.40 10.20
CA GLU A 167 -8.44 9.35 9.12
C GLU A 167 -9.73 10.14 9.36
N GLU A 168 -9.61 11.47 9.45
CA GLU A 168 -10.76 12.35 9.65
C GLU A 168 -11.46 12.62 8.32
N ASN A 169 -12.30 11.67 7.87
CA ASN A 169 -13.03 11.81 6.61
C ASN A 169 -14.38 12.52 6.77
N TYR A 170 -15.07 12.31 7.91
CA TYR A 170 -16.42 12.83 8.13
C TYR A 170 -16.72 13.02 9.63
N GLY A 171 -17.45 14.08 9.94
CA GLY A 171 -18.07 14.27 11.26
C GLY A 171 -17.18 14.87 12.35
N GLY A 172 -16.05 15.52 12.00
CA GLY A 172 -15.28 16.33 12.95
C GLY A 172 -14.86 15.59 14.23
N GLY A 173 -14.20 14.45 14.09
CA GLY A 173 -13.69 13.66 15.21
C GLY A 173 -14.76 12.81 15.93
N MET A 174 -15.93 12.62 15.34
CA MET A 174 -17.00 11.81 15.96
C MET A 174 -16.57 10.37 16.17
N PHE A 175 -15.91 9.75 15.18
CA PHE A 175 -15.46 8.37 15.28
C PHE A 175 -14.48 8.18 16.45
N THR A 176 -13.50 9.07 16.57
CA THR A 176 -12.52 9.05 17.65
C THR A 176 -13.18 9.18 19.01
N LYS A 177 -14.16 10.10 19.15
CA LYS A 177 -14.90 10.28 20.40
C LYS A 177 -15.70 9.03 20.80
N LEU A 178 -16.28 8.33 19.82
CA LEU A 178 -17.00 7.09 20.07
C LEU A 178 -16.05 5.92 20.36
N LEU A 179 -14.88 5.85 19.71
CA LEU A 179 -13.88 4.83 19.93
C LEU A 179 -13.17 4.93 21.28
N LEU A 180 -12.90 6.15 21.73
CA LEU A 180 -12.12 6.43 22.94
C LEU A 180 -12.55 5.65 24.20
N PRO A 181 -13.83 5.53 24.55
CA PRO A 181 -14.25 4.74 25.71
C PRO A 181 -13.90 3.26 25.61
N PHE A 182 -14.02 2.66 24.43
CA PHE A 182 -13.69 1.26 24.18
C PHE A 182 -12.19 1.00 24.30
N VAL A 183 -11.39 1.87 23.70
CA VAL A 183 -9.92 1.79 23.77
C VAL A 183 -9.46 1.99 25.23
N THR A 184 -9.93 3.02 25.91
CA THR A 184 -9.54 3.28 27.31
C THR A 184 -9.85 2.09 28.23
N LYS A 185 -10.99 1.42 28.01
CA LYS A 185 -11.39 0.27 28.83
C LYS A 185 -10.63 -1.01 28.50
N THR A 186 -10.28 -1.23 27.22
CA THR A 186 -9.73 -2.50 26.73
C THR A 186 -8.20 -2.49 26.71
N TYR A 187 -7.62 -1.43 26.18
CA TYR A 187 -6.18 -1.24 26.01
C TYR A 187 -5.88 0.25 25.83
N PRO A 188 -5.56 0.96 26.91
CA PRO A 188 -5.28 2.38 26.86
C PRO A 188 -4.10 2.71 25.94
N VAL A 189 -4.38 3.38 24.84
CA VAL A 189 -3.40 3.81 23.85
C VAL A 189 -3.81 5.17 23.29
N THR A 190 -2.85 5.96 22.83
CA THR A 190 -3.09 7.27 22.23
C THR A 190 -3.85 7.11 20.91
N ILE A 191 -4.83 7.99 20.69
CA ILE A 191 -5.55 8.09 19.41
C ILE A 191 -5.25 9.47 18.83
N GLU A 192 -4.78 9.53 17.60
CA GLU A 192 -4.55 10.76 16.84
C GLU A 192 -5.39 10.77 15.56
N GLU A 193 -5.89 11.93 15.19
CA GLU A 193 -6.62 12.14 13.95
C GLU A 193 -5.70 12.71 12.89
N ILE A 194 -5.81 12.16 11.69
CA ILE A 194 -5.07 12.64 10.53
C ILE A 194 -6.06 13.21 9.54
N ARG A 195 -5.86 14.46 9.16
CA ARG A 195 -6.59 15.11 8.09
C ARG A 195 -5.72 15.27 6.87
N HIS A 196 -6.13 14.68 5.76
CA HIS A 196 -5.50 14.87 4.48
C HIS A 196 -6.20 15.95 3.67
N GLN A 197 -5.46 16.98 3.26
CA GLN A 197 -5.97 18.09 2.42
C GLN A 197 -5.60 17.91 0.94
N GLU A 198 -4.65 17.02 0.64
CA GLU A 198 -4.17 16.78 -0.71
C GLU A 198 -4.89 15.62 -1.38
N ALA A 199 -4.95 15.66 -2.73
CA ALA A 199 -5.48 14.57 -3.54
C ALA A 199 -4.72 13.27 -3.29
N LYS A 200 -5.40 12.12 -3.40
CA LYS A 200 -4.81 10.79 -3.13
C LYS A 200 -3.53 10.54 -3.94
N GLU A 201 -3.52 10.95 -5.19
CA GLU A 201 -2.39 10.78 -6.11
C GLU A 201 -1.12 11.50 -5.61
N LYS A 202 -1.27 12.67 -4.99
CA LYS A 202 -0.14 13.44 -4.44
C LYS A 202 0.42 12.89 -3.14
N ARG A 203 -0.35 12.05 -2.43
CA ARG A 203 0.06 11.45 -1.15
C ARG A 203 0.85 10.16 -1.33
N ILE A 204 0.82 9.58 -2.53
CA ILE A 204 1.42 8.29 -2.84
C ILE A 204 2.80 8.43 -3.50
N ILE A 205 3.16 9.64 -3.95
CA ILE A 205 4.43 9.93 -4.63
C ILE A 205 5.52 10.25 -3.58
#